data_8cdbd27dd2c3f5240807f4bfa0b32a48
#
_entry.id   8cdbd27dd2c3f5240807f4bfa0b32a48
#
_cell.length_a   1.000
_cell.length_b   1.000
_cell.length_c   1.000
_cell.angle_alpha   90.00
_cell.angle_beta   90.00
_cell.angle_gamma   90.00
#
_symmetry.space_group_name_H-M   'P 1'
#
loop_
_entity.id
_entity.type
_entity.pdbx_description
1 polymer ?
#
loop_
_entity_poly.entity_id
_entity_poly.type
_entity_poly.pdbx_seq_one_letter_code
_entity_poly.pdbx_strand_id
1 'polypeptide(L)'
;VHLNDAAHDILFNIVKNANIPEIAGSTPVEISTTPIYINFGSAEAGLDSWNNVNNQASGYRVDMLNDSTGNATTVSIEITTGFTHAATNGSNSAIWDMNTAISTSNFSSNGENPVLTISGLNPTATYSFQTFGSRAGDGNRETTYTYAGENSGSATIDAASNTSSVATVKGIKPTAQGVVVLTIGKSSNN
;
A
#
# COMPACT_ATOMS: atom_id res chain seq x y z
N VAL A 1 3.41 24.56 19.24
CA VAL A 1 3.37 24.19 17.82
C VAL A 1 3.15 22.68 17.80
N HIS A 2 1.91 22.25 17.57
CA HIS A 2 1.62 20.82 17.40
C HIS A 2 2.10 20.42 16.00
N LEU A 3 3.16 19.66 15.94
CA LEU A 3 3.60 18.96 14.74
C LEU A 3 2.59 17.83 14.48
N ASN A 4 1.73 18.01 13.49
CA ASN A 4 0.84 16.96 13.00
C ASN A 4 1.67 15.99 12.13
N ASP A 5 2.37 15.07 12.80
CA ASP A 5 3.08 14.00 12.12
C ASP A 5 2.08 12.91 11.74
N ALA A 6 1.63 12.90 10.50
CA ALA A 6 0.93 11.76 9.94
C ALA A 6 1.96 10.66 9.66
N ALA A 7 2.17 9.77 10.62
CA ALA A 7 2.99 8.59 10.43
C ALA A 7 2.16 7.48 9.79
N HIS A 8 2.69 6.85 8.77
CA HIS A 8 2.01 5.83 8.01
C HIS A 8 2.86 4.58 7.96
N ASP A 9 2.39 3.53 8.63
CA ASP A 9 2.76 2.17 8.27
C ASP A 9 1.95 1.83 7.03
N ILE A 10 2.60 1.75 5.90
CA ILE A 10 1.92 1.42 4.66
C ILE A 10 2.13 -0.06 4.40
N LEU A 11 1.08 -0.81 4.55
CA LEU A 11 1.01 -2.21 4.18
C LEU A 11 0.07 -2.33 2.99
N PHE A 12 0.55 -2.87 1.90
CA PHE A 12 -0.26 -3.09 0.71
C PHE A 12 -0.69 -4.54 0.62
N ASN A 13 -1.97 -4.71 0.34
CA ASN A 13 -2.50 -5.92 -0.23
C ASN A 13 -3.02 -5.57 -1.63
N ILE A 14 -2.32 -6.02 -2.65
CA ILE A 14 -2.75 -5.88 -4.05
C ILE A 14 -3.49 -7.17 -4.42
N VAL A 15 -4.82 -7.11 -4.45
CA VAL A 15 -5.65 -8.22 -4.90
C VAL A 15 -6.09 -7.95 -6.33
N LYS A 16 -5.73 -8.85 -7.23
CA LYS A 16 -6.19 -8.83 -8.60
C LYS A 16 -7.65 -9.31 -8.66
N ASN A 17 -8.57 -8.42 -8.99
CA ASN A 17 -9.94 -8.78 -9.34
C ASN A 17 -10.07 -8.72 -10.86
N ALA A 18 -10.30 -9.84 -11.53
CA ALA A 18 -10.66 -9.82 -12.93
C ALA A 18 -12.18 -9.99 -13.05
N ASN A 19 -12.84 -9.00 -13.63
CA ASN A 19 -14.14 -9.18 -14.25
C ASN A 19 -13.88 -9.68 -15.67
N ILE A 20 -14.00 -10.98 -15.91
CA ILE A 20 -14.08 -11.52 -17.27
C ILE A 20 -15.57 -11.52 -17.61
N PRO A 21 -16.01 -10.90 -18.74
CA PRO A 21 -17.32 -11.13 -19.27
C PRO A 21 -17.46 -12.63 -19.53
N GLU A 22 -18.49 -13.26 -19.01
CA GLU A 22 -18.77 -14.67 -19.20
C GLU A 22 -19.03 -14.92 -20.70
N ILE A 23 -18.02 -15.44 -21.39
CA ILE A 23 -18.21 -16.01 -22.73
C ILE A 23 -18.72 -17.43 -22.48
N ALA A 24 -20.00 -17.66 -22.79
CA ALA A 24 -20.63 -18.95 -22.64
C ALA A 24 -19.80 -20.03 -23.36
N GLY A 25 -19.24 -20.98 -22.57
CA GLY A 25 -18.51 -22.15 -23.10
C GLY A 25 -17.00 -22.15 -22.84
N SER A 26 -16.41 -21.14 -22.22
CA SER A 26 -15.00 -21.20 -21.79
C SER A 26 -14.91 -21.73 -20.35
N THR A 27 -13.99 -22.65 -20.10
CA THR A 27 -13.58 -22.99 -18.72
C THR A 27 -13.16 -21.69 -18.02
N PRO A 28 -13.65 -21.42 -16.79
CA PRO A 28 -13.21 -20.25 -16.04
C PRO A 28 -11.68 -20.30 -15.91
N VAL A 29 -11.00 -19.27 -16.41
CA VAL A 29 -9.59 -19.08 -16.07
C VAL A 29 -9.59 -18.70 -14.60
N GLU A 30 -9.10 -19.59 -13.75
CA GLU A 30 -8.86 -19.29 -12.35
C GLU A 30 -7.87 -18.13 -12.28
N ILE A 31 -8.36 -16.97 -11.89
CA ILE A 31 -7.53 -15.80 -11.70
C ILE A 31 -6.86 -15.97 -10.37
N SER A 32 -5.54 -16.11 -10.40
CA SER A 32 -4.74 -16.10 -9.17
C SER A 32 -5.09 -14.87 -8.35
N THR A 33 -5.73 -15.10 -7.21
CA THR A 33 -6.07 -14.06 -6.23
C THR A 33 -4.99 -13.95 -5.16
N THR A 34 -3.77 -14.40 -5.44
CA THR A 34 -2.66 -14.31 -4.50
C THR A 34 -2.28 -12.84 -4.30
N PRO A 35 -2.41 -12.31 -3.08
CA PRO A 35 -2.06 -10.93 -2.79
C PRO A 35 -0.54 -10.73 -2.84
N ILE A 36 -0.13 -9.48 -3.07
CA ILE A 36 1.24 -9.03 -2.87
C ILE A 36 1.26 -8.21 -1.59
N TYR A 37 2.06 -8.65 -0.62
CA TYR A 37 2.24 -7.93 0.65
C TYR A 37 3.50 -7.08 0.59
N ILE A 38 3.40 -5.82 1.00
CA ILE A 38 4.51 -4.88 1.00
C ILE A 38 4.59 -4.20 2.36
N ASN A 39 5.75 -4.31 2.99
CA ASN A 39 6.09 -3.64 4.23
C ASN A 39 6.95 -2.39 3.94
N PHE A 40 6.58 -1.27 4.53
CA PHE A 40 7.34 -0.02 4.44
C PHE A 40 7.93 0.32 5.80
N GLY A 41 9.24 0.35 5.90
CA GLY A 41 9.94 0.67 7.13
C GLY A 41 11.32 0.05 7.20
N SER A 42 12.09 0.43 8.21
CA SER A 42 13.47 -0.01 8.39
C SER A 42 13.61 -1.45 8.90
N ALA A 43 12.55 -2.02 9.48
CA ALA A 43 12.54 -3.43 9.91
C ALA A 43 11.91 -4.31 8.82
N GLU A 44 12.47 -5.48 8.63
CA GLU A 44 11.89 -6.49 7.76
C GLU A 44 10.63 -7.08 8.40
N ALA A 45 9.66 -7.44 7.57
CA ALA A 45 8.42 -8.07 8.02
C ALA A 45 8.64 -9.43 8.69
N GLY A 46 9.82 -10.04 8.49
CA GLY A 46 10.19 -11.33 9.05
C GLY A 46 9.41 -12.52 8.48
N LEU A 47 8.66 -12.31 7.40
CA LEU A 47 7.89 -13.32 6.69
C LEU A 47 8.37 -13.42 5.24
N ASP A 48 8.69 -14.61 4.78
CA ASP A 48 9.26 -14.87 3.44
C ASP A 48 8.37 -14.41 2.27
N SER A 49 7.06 -14.24 2.53
CA SER A 49 6.08 -13.79 1.53
C SER A 49 5.87 -12.28 1.50
N TRP A 50 6.60 -11.50 2.31
CA TRP A 50 6.50 -10.05 2.33
C TRP A 50 7.66 -9.40 1.58
N ASN A 51 7.33 -8.34 0.84
CA ASN A 51 8.32 -7.50 0.17
C ASN A 51 8.64 -6.31 1.07
N ASN A 52 9.93 -6.04 1.28
CA ASN A 52 10.36 -4.96 2.16
C ASN A 52 10.84 -3.75 1.35
N VAL A 53 10.23 -2.59 1.59
CA VAL A 53 10.64 -1.28 1.09
C VAL A 53 11.27 -0.53 2.25
N ASN A 54 12.55 -0.81 2.49
CA ASN A 54 13.30 -0.36 3.67
C ASN A 54 14.01 1.00 3.47
N ASN A 55 13.63 1.75 2.46
CA ASN A 55 14.15 3.09 2.18
C ASN A 55 12.98 4.05 1.94
N GLN A 56 13.15 5.32 2.28
CA GLN A 56 12.14 6.35 2.16
C GLN A 56 12.41 7.37 1.05
N ALA A 57 13.58 7.27 0.38
CA ALA A 57 14.02 8.27 -0.58
C ALA A 57 13.31 8.15 -1.93
N SER A 58 13.11 9.28 -2.60
CA SER A 58 12.69 9.29 -4.01
C SER A 58 13.66 8.49 -4.88
N GLY A 59 13.11 7.75 -5.84
CA GLY A 59 13.85 6.89 -6.77
C GLY A 59 14.17 5.49 -6.20
N TYR A 60 13.87 5.21 -4.92
CA TYR A 60 14.02 3.85 -4.41
C TYR A 60 12.96 2.93 -5.01
N ARG A 61 13.41 1.79 -5.54
CA ARG A 61 12.59 0.85 -6.28
C ARG A 61 12.85 -0.59 -5.83
N VAL A 62 11.79 -1.38 -5.78
CA VAL A 62 11.83 -2.83 -5.60
C VAL A 62 11.15 -3.46 -6.81
N ASP A 63 11.91 -4.25 -7.55
CA ASP A 63 11.43 -4.94 -8.75
C ASP A 63 10.98 -6.36 -8.42
N MET A 64 10.08 -6.88 -9.27
CA MET A 64 9.65 -8.28 -9.23
C MET A 64 9.16 -8.70 -7.84
N LEU A 65 8.21 -7.96 -7.28
CA LEU A 65 7.62 -8.27 -5.98
C LEU A 65 7.10 -9.70 -5.94
N ASN A 66 7.35 -10.38 -4.84
CA ASN A 66 6.81 -11.72 -4.61
C ASN A 66 5.33 -11.64 -4.21
N ASP A 67 4.55 -12.60 -4.67
CA ASP A 67 3.19 -12.81 -4.17
C ASP A 67 3.20 -13.52 -2.79
N SER A 68 2.04 -13.68 -2.19
CA SER A 68 1.88 -14.31 -0.86
C SER A 68 2.32 -15.78 -0.80
N THR A 69 2.61 -16.40 -1.93
CA THR A 69 3.15 -17.77 -2.03
C THR A 69 4.66 -17.79 -2.25
N GLY A 70 5.29 -16.62 -2.33
CA GLY A 70 6.73 -16.46 -2.54
C GLY A 70 7.15 -16.49 -4.01
N ASN A 71 6.22 -16.49 -4.95
CA ASN A 71 6.55 -16.46 -6.37
C ASN A 71 6.77 -15.03 -6.86
N ALA A 72 7.85 -14.81 -7.60
CA ALA A 72 8.13 -13.53 -8.22
C ALA A 72 7.06 -13.17 -9.26
N THR A 73 6.61 -11.91 -9.23
CA THR A 73 5.64 -11.35 -10.16
C THR A 73 6.31 -10.36 -11.12
N THR A 74 5.54 -9.81 -12.06
CA THR A 74 5.98 -8.68 -12.90
C THR A 74 5.83 -7.33 -12.21
N VAL A 75 5.23 -7.31 -11.02
CA VAL A 75 4.90 -6.07 -10.31
C VAL A 75 6.14 -5.49 -9.64
N SER A 76 6.31 -4.20 -9.76
CA SER A 76 7.37 -3.42 -9.14
C SER A 76 6.78 -2.20 -8.44
N ILE A 77 7.45 -1.70 -7.41
CA ILE A 77 7.07 -0.47 -6.72
C ILE A 77 8.25 0.50 -6.65
N GLU A 78 7.97 1.76 -6.90
CA GLU A 78 8.95 2.85 -6.81
C GLU A 78 8.40 3.97 -5.93
N ILE A 79 9.23 4.51 -5.04
CA ILE A 79 8.95 5.75 -4.32
C ILE A 79 9.27 6.91 -5.25
N THR A 80 8.28 7.46 -5.94
CA THR A 80 8.46 8.56 -6.90
C THR A 80 8.67 9.89 -6.18
N THR A 81 7.90 10.14 -5.10
CA THR A 81 8.14 11.24 -4.16
C THR A 81 8.35 10.65 -2.79
N GLY A 82 9.48 10.96 -2.16
CA GLY A 82 9.92 10.34 -0.92
C GLY A 82 9.09 10.69 0.30
N PHE A 83 9.23 9.87 1.33
CA PHE A 83 8.80 10.21 2.67
C PHE A 83 9.88 11.07 3.35
N THR A 84 9.48 11.93 4.27
CA THR A 84 10.43 12.81 4.96
C THR A 84 11.11 12.17 6.16
N HIS A 85 10.51 11.14 6.74
CA HIS A 85 10.97 10.49 7.97
C HIS A 85 10.67 8.99 7.98
N ALA A 86 11.41 8.27 8.83
CA ALA A 86 11.08 6.92 9.27
C ALA A 86 10.72 6.94 10.77
N ALA A 87 9.83 6.08 11.19
CA ALA A 87 9.41 5.91 12.57
C ALA A 87 9.59 4.47 13.06
N THR A 88 9.71 4.32 14.38
CA THR A 88 9.86 3.02 15.07
C THR A 88 8.83 2.84 16.17
N ASN A 89 7.70 3.53 16.10
CA ASN A 89 6.69 3.57 17.16
C ASN A 89 5.25 3.33 16.64
N GLY A 90 5.09 2.41 15.71
CA GLY A 90 3.78 1.90 15.32
C GLY A 90 3.11 1.12 16.47
N SER A 91 1.79 1.02 16.44
CA SER A 91 1.03 0.16 17.36
C SER A 91 1.01 -1.28 16.83
N ASN A 92 1.10 -2.25 17.73
CA ASN A 92 0.98 -3.66 17.34
C ASN A 92 -0.41 -3.92 16.75
N SER A 93 -0.46 -4.63 15.63
CA SER A 93 -1.69 -5.03 14.98
C SER A 93 -1.70 -6.53 14.71
N ALA A 94 -2.88 -7.13 14.76
CA ALA A 94 -3.11 -8.51 14.32
C ALA A 94 -3.60 -8.60 12.86
N ILE A 95 -3.56 -7.49 12.11
CA ILE A 95 -3.95 -7.47 10.71
C ILE A 95 -2.88 -8.21 9.90
N TRP A 96 -3.32 -9.15 9.06
CA TRP A 96 -2.49 -9.95 8.14
C TRP A 96 -1.36 -10.77 8.83
N ASP A 97 -1.59 -11.25 10.06
CA ASP A 97 -0.63 -12.05 10.86
C ASP A 97 0.74 -11.37 11.09
N MET A 98 0.79 -10.05 11.04
CA MET A 98 2.03 -9.28 11.21
C MET A 98 2.29 -8.94 12.66
N ASN A 99 3.09 -9.75 13.33
CA ASN A 99 3.41 -9.52 14.75
C ASN A 99 4.62 -8.59 15.00
N THR A 100 5.42 -8.27 14.01
CA THR A 100 6.72 -7.60 14.25
C THR A 100 7.05 -6.44 13.33
N ALA A 101 6.50 -6.37 12.13
CA ALA A 101 6.86 -5.34 11.14
C ALA A 101 6.20 -3.98 11.37
N ILE A 102 5.17 -3.92 12.21
CA ILE A 102 4.35 -2.71 12.41
C ILE A 102 5.03 -1.67 13.32
N SER A 103 6.14 -2.02 13.94
CA SER A 103 6.88 -1.07 14.78
C SER A 103 7.66 -0.03 13.98
N THR A 104 7.86 -0.23 12.68
CA THR A 104 8.60 0.71 11.83
C THR A 104 7.76 1.15 10.64
N SER A 105 7.88 2.42 10.26
CA SER A 105 7.11 3.02 9.18
C SER A 105 7.86 4.16 8.50
N ASN A 106 7.41 4.49 7.29
CA ASN A 106 7.80 5.73 6.63
C ASN A 106 6.64 6.74 6.71
N PHE A 107 6.95 8.00 6.97
CA PHE A 107 5.94 9.05 7.06
C PHE A 107 6.42 10.39 6.49
N SER A 108 5.46 11.29 6.23
CA SER A 108 5.76 12.67 5.86
C SER A 108 5.17 13.64 6.85
N SER A 109 5.92 14.67 7.15
CA SER A 109 5.51 15.83 7.94
C SER A 109 5.33 17.05 7.02
N ASN A 110 4.63 18.09 7.52
CA ASN A 110 4.52 19.39 6.85
C ASN A 110 3.76 19.44 5.51
N GLY A 111 2.83 18.50 5.28
CA GLY A 111 1.93 18.57 4.12
C GLY A 111 2.54 18.09 2.80
N GLU A 112 3.72 17.49 2.82
CA GLU A 112 4.24 16.79 1.65
C GLU A 112 3.49 15.46 1.47
N ASN A 113 3.13 15.17 0.23
CA ASN A 113 2.43 13.96 -0.15
C ASN A 113 3.40 12.97 -0.81
N PRO A 114 3.80 11.89 -0.15
CA PRO A 114 4.52 10.82 -0.81
C PRO A 114 3.75 10.25 -1.98
N VAL A 115 4.47 9.90 -3.03
CA VAL A 115 3.92 9.28 -4.23
C VAL A 115 4.67 8.00 -4.53
N LEU A 116 3.92 6.93 -4.76
CA LEU A 116 4.46 5.64 -5.15
C LEU A 116 3.90 5.23 -6.50
N THR A 117 4.75 4.71 -7.36
CA THR A 117 4.38 4.17 -8.67
C THR A 117 4.43 2.66 -8.61
N ILE A 118 3.30 2.01 -8.85
CA ILE A 118 3.16 0.56 -8.96
C ILE A 118 3.09 0.24 -10.45
N SER A 119 3.99 -0.59 -10.96
CA SER A 119 4.09 -0.91 -12.37
C SER A 119 4.11 -2.43 -12.60
N GLY A 120 3.96 -2.87 -13.87
CA GLY A 120 3.93 -4.28 -14.23
C GLY A 120 2.59 -4.97 -13.94
N LEU A 121 1.54 -4.19 -13.65
CA LEU A 121 0.18 -4.68 -13.48
C LEU A 121 -0.43 -5.05 -14.85
N ASN A 122 -1.35 -6.03 -14.88
CA ASN A 122 -2.07 -6.37 -16.09
C ASN A 122 -3.11 -5.28 -16.41
N PRO A 123 -3.00 -4.54 -17.55
CA PRO A 123 -3.89 -3.42 -17.87
C PRO A 123 -5.34 -3.84 -18.17
N THR A 124 -5.59 -5.13 -18.41
CA THR A 124 -6.95 -5.65 -18.65
C THR A 124 -7.67 -6.09 -17.38
N ALA A 125 -6.96 -6.11 -16.23
CA ALA A 125 -7.50 -6.49 -14.94
C ALA A 125 -7.87 -5.27 -14.10
N THR A 126 -8.67 -5.49 -13.05
CA THR A 126 -8.88 -4.51 -11.97
C THR A 126 -8.25 -5.01 -10.68
N TYR A 127 -7.85 -4.07 -9.82
CA TYR A 127 -7.16 -4.35 -8.57
C TYR A 127 -7.87 -3.73 -7.38
N SER A 128 -7.75 -4.40 -6.24
CA SER A 128 -8.11 -3.83 -4.95
C SER A 128 -6.83 -3.59 -4.15
N PHE A 129 -6.78 -2.45 -3.49
CA PHE A 129 -5.66 -2.06 -2.65
C PHE A 129 -6.15 -1.91 -1.21
N GLN A 130 -5.38 -2.46 -0.29
CA GLN A 130 -5.60 -2.30 1.13
C GLN A 130 -4.35 -1.69 1.76
N THR A 131 -4.54 -0.63 2.52
CA THR A 131 -3.44 0.07 3.18
C THR A 131 -3.73 0.16 4.67
N PHE A 132 -2.75 -0.22 5.46
CA PHE A 132 -2.76 -0.05 6.90
C PHE A 132 -1.75 1.02 7.29
N GLY A 133 -2.12 1.89 8.21
CA GLY A 133 -1.22 2.86 8.81
C GLY A 133 -1.44 2.91 10.31
N SER A 134 -0.37 2.98 11.10
CA SER A 134 -0.45 3.07 12.54
C SER A 134 0.68 3.91 13.13
N ARG A 135 0.37 4.63 14.17
CA ARG A 135 1.36 5.28 15.03
C ARG A 135 0.84 5.32 16.47
N ALA A 136 1.65 4.91 17.42
CA ALA A 136 1.32 5.04 18.82
C ALA A 136 1.21 6.52 19.21
N GLY A 137 0.15 6.87 19.90
CA GLY A 137 -0.14 8.23 20.40
C GLY A 137 -1.52 8.72 19.99
N ASP A 138 -1.96 9.72 20.73
CA ASP A 138 -3.26 10.37 20.55
C ASP A 138 -3.19 11.48 19.49
N GLY A 139 -4.34 11.94 19.07
CA GLY A 139 -4.51 13.02 18.10
C GLY A 139 -5.10 12.54 16.80
N ASN A 140 -5.48 13.46 15.94
CA ASN A 140 -5.99 13.15 14.61
C ASN A 140 -4.82 12.95 13.64
N ARG A 141 -4.73 11.77 13.03
CA ARG A 141 -3.71 11.38 12.03
C ARG A 141 -4.37 10.83 10.79
N GLU A 142 -5.50 11.43 10.43
CA GLU A 142 -6.22 11.01 9.22
C GLU A 142 -5.37 11.17 7.97
N THR A 143 -5.31 10.06 7.22
CA THR A 143 -4.56 9.94 5.99
C THR A 143 -5.44 9.41 4.90
N THR A 144 -5.38 10.07 3.76
CA THR A 144 -6.07 9.67 2.54
C THR A 144 -5.09 9.00 1.58
N TYR A 145 -5.44 7.79 1.17
CA TYR A 145 -4.73 7.01 0.16
C TYR A 145 -5.52 7.06 -1.14
N THR A 146 -4.94 7.68 -2.17
CA THR A 146 -5.56 7.82 -3.49
C THR A 146 -4.81 6.98 -4.50
N TYR A 147 -5.49 6.01 -5.10
CA TYR A 147 -4.97 5.16 -6.17
C TYR A 147 -5.53 5.63 -7.51
N ALA A 148 -4.65 5.85 -8.49
CA ALA A 148 -4.99 6.36 -9.81
C ALA A 148 -4.33 5.53 -10.92
N GLY A 149 -5.15 4.99 -11.80
CA GLY A 149 -4.80 4.33 -13.07
C GLY A 149 -5.60 4.96 -14.22
N GLU A 150 -6.37 4.17 -14.98
CA GLU A 150 -7.39 4.68 -15.91
C GLU A 150 -8.58 5.33 -15.17
N ASN A 151 -8.88 4.81 -13.99
CA ASN A 151 -9.82 5.39 -13.03
C ASN A 151 -9.09 5.64 -11.70
N SER A 152 -9.77 6.26 -10.76
CA SER A 152 -9.21 6.54 -9.45
C SER A 152 -10.21 6.24 -8.34
N GLY A 153 -9.67 6.03 -7.14
CA GLY A 153 -10.42 5.88 -5.91
C GLY A 153 -9.57 6.22 -4.71
N SER A 154 -10.21 6.58 -3.61
CA SER A 154 -9.53 6.91 -2.37
C SER A 154 -10.24 6.34 -1.14
N ALA A 155 -9.48 6.15 -0.07
CA ALA A 155 -9.97 5.80 1.24
C ALA A 155 -9.13 6.49 2.31
N THR A 156 -9.75 6.80 3.44
CA THR A 156 -9.12 7.51 4.56
C THR A 156 -9.18 6.64 5.81
N ILE A 157 -8.11 6.63 6.59
CA ILE A 157 -8.07 6.08 7.95
C ILE A 157 -7.40 7.07 8.90
N ASP A 158 -7.75 6.99 10.18
CA ASP A 158 -6.96 7.61 11.24
C ASP A 158 -5.89 6.62 11.69
N ALA A 159 -4.62 6.99 11.54
CA ALA A 159 -3.48 6.18 11.94
C ALA A 159 -3.15 6.29 13.44
N ALA A 160 -3.79 7.21 14.20
CA ALA A 160 -3.54 7.37 15.62
C ALA A 160 -3.94 6.11 16.40
N SER A 161 -2.94 5.45 17.00
CA SER A 161 -3.11 4.21 17.76
C SER A 161 -3.94 3.13 17.02
N ASN A 162 -3.91 3.16 15.68
CA ASN A 162 -4.67 2.23 14.86
C ASN A 162 -4.13 0.79 15.00
N THR A 163 -5.01 -0.14 15.31
CA THR A 163 -4.69 -1.56 15.45
C THR A 163 -5.50 -2.47 14.52
N SER A 164 -6.51 -1.93 13.81
CA SER A 164 -7.46 -2.75 13.06
C SER A 164 -8.04 -2.11 11.79
N SER A 165 -8.01 -0.78 11.66
CA SER A 165 -8.63 -0.09 10.52
C SER A 165 -7.74 -0.14 9.28
N VAL A 166 -8.34 -0.50 8.14
CA VAL A 166 -7.67 -0.62 6.84
C VAL A 166 -8.36 0.28 5.82
N ALA A 167 -7.60 1.12 5.13
CA ALA A 167 -8.10 1.82 3.96
C ALA A 167 -8.22 0.83 2.79
N THR A 168 -9.42 0.68 2.24
CA THR A 168 -9.68 -0.25 1.14
C THR A 168 -10.21 0.51 -0.07
N VAL A 169 -9.52 0.40 -1.20
CA VAL A 169 -9.91 0.95 -2.51
C VAL A 169 -10.03 -0.19 -3.51
N LYS A 170 -11.19 -0.32 -4.16
CA LYS A 170 -11.51 -1.45 -5.05
C LYS A 170 -11.74 -0.99 -6.48
N GLY A 171 -11.52 -1.90 -7.44
CA GLY A 171 -11.88 -1.70 -8.84
C GLY A 171 -10.98 -0.73 -9.59
N ILE A 172 -9.75 -0.53 -9.15
CA ILE A 172 -8.79 0.31 -9.86
C ILE A 172 -8.24 -0.43 -11.08
N LYS A 173 -8.42 0.17 -12.24
CA LYS A 173 -7.88 -0.33 -13.50
C LYS A 173 -6.55 0.40 -13.77
N PRO A 174 -5.44 -0.33 -13.98
CA PRO A 174 -4.17 0.27 -14.35
C PRO A 174 -4.27 1.04 -15.68
N THR A 175 -3.35 1.94 -15.90
CA THR A 175 -3.16 2.55 -17.24
C THR A 175 -2.85 1.48 -18.29
N ALA A 176 -2.91 1.82 -19.57
CA ALA A 176 -2.53 0.93 -20.67
C ALA A 176 -1.09 0.38 -20.56
N GLN A 177 -0.22 1.07 -19.82
CA GLN A 177 1.15 0.67 -19.49
C GLN A 177 1.26 -0.20 -18.24
N GLY A 178 0.14 -0.57 -17.63
CA GLY A 178 0.12 -1.39 -16.41
C GLY A 178 0.55 -0.64 -15.15
N VAL A 179 0.23 0.65 -15.06
CA VAL A 179 0.66 1.52 -13.95
C VAL A 179 -0.54 1.97 -13.12
N VAL A 180 -0.34 1.97 -11.80
CA VAL A 180 -1.19 2.66 -10.81
C VAL A 180 -0.30 3.53 -9.94
N VAL A 181 -0.70 4.77 -9.72
CA VAL A 181 -0.02 5.71 -8.83
C VAL A 181 -0.78 5.79 -7.52
N LEU A 182 -0.09 5.63 -6.41
CA LEU A 182 -0.60 5.91 -5.07
C LEU A 182 -0.08 7.26 -4.60
N THR A 183 -0.99 8.15 -4.24
CA THR A 183 -0.69 9.38 -3.51
C THR A 183 -1.17 9.25 -2.08
N ILE A 184 -0.30 9.57 -1.13
CA ILE A 184 -0.58 9.52 0.30
C ILE A 184 -0.66 10.95 0.80
N GLY A 185 -1.84 11.37 1.21
CA GLY A 185 -2.11 12.75 1.56
C GLY A 185 -2.69 12.89 2.96
N LYS A 186 -2.51 14.07 3.53
CA LYS A 186 -3.22 14.50 4.72
C LYS A 186 -4.72 14.61 4.38
N SER A 187 -5.59 14.13 5.26
CA SER A 187 -7.03 14.36 5.10
C SER A 187 -7.38 15.84 5.29
N SER A 188 -8.44 16.30 4.64
CA SER A 188 -8.97 17.66 4.80
C SER A 188 -9.48 17.96 6.21
N ASN A 189 -9.67 16.93 7.04
CA ASN A 189 -10.14 17.06 8.42
C ASN A 189 -9.00 17.20 9.46
N ASN A 190 -7.77 17.31 8.99
CA ASN A 190 -6.57 17.36 9.83
C ASN A 190 -5.94 18.77 9.83
#